data_4ba9e7e710cd18e090895c50083e95b0
#
_entry.id   4ba9e7e710cd18e090895c50083e95b0
#
_cell.length_a   1.000
_cell.length_b   1.000
_cell.length_c   1.000
_cell.angle_alpha   90.00
_cell.angle_beta   90.00
_cell.angle_gamma   90.00
#
_symmetry.space_group_name_H-M   'P 1'
#
loop_
_entity.id
_entity.type
_entity.pdbx_description
1 polymer ?
#
loop_
_entity_poly.entity_id
_entity_poly.type
_entity_poly.pdbx_seq_one_letter_code
_entity_poly.pdbx_strand_id
1 'polypeptide(L)'
;METTVKTQSQAVNELRDSLIEFESTGQINEALKTSVSHSLRDIQLRDFLMGITTENHSVELVASFIEHLALTAKDEEIAPINSVLASYRYRLGDTENAYKALDKATEADPKYALTLLLRRVFGSGWPIEAFAAMTNELHPKVVAGIEESQCELLIK
;
A
#
# COMPACT_ATOMS: atom_id res chain seq x y z
N MET A 1 11.41 -27.62 -10.56
CA MET A 1 10.12 -26.95 -10.38
C MET A 1 10.27 -25.45 -10.59
N GLU A 2 9.62 -24.95 -11.60
CA GLU A 2 9.76 -23.55 -11.97
C GLU A 2 8.99 -22.65 -11.01
N THR A 3 9.71 -21.71 -10.42
CA THR A 3 9.08 -20.63 -9.68
C THR A 3 8.74 -19.53 -10.68
N THR A 4 7.47 -19.38 -10.98
CA THR A 4 7.02 -18.31 -11.86
C THR A 4 7.12 -16.98 -11.10
N VAL A 5 8.04 -16.13 -11.54
CA VAL A 5 8.18 -14.81 -10.95
C VAL A 5 7.01 -13.94 -11.43
N LYS A 6 6.22 -13.46 -10.49
CA LYS A 6 5.08 -12.61 -10.76
C LYS A 6 5.56 -11.23 -11.22
N THR A 7 4.98 -10.73 -12.31
CA THR A 7 5.28 -9.39 -12.79
C THR A 7 4.57 -8.35 -11.94
N GLN A 8 5.03 -7.10 -12.00
CA GLN A 8 4.35 -6.00 -11.30
C GLN A 8 2.91 -5.83 -11.77
N SER A 9 2.66 -6.00 -13.07
CA SER A 9 1.29 -5.92 -13.60
C SER A 9 0.39 -7.01 -13.05
N GLN A 10 0.92 -8.23 -12.91
CA GLN A 10 0.17 -9.33 -12.28
C GLN A 10 -0.12 -9.02 -10.81
N ALA A 11 0.86 -8.46 -10.09
CA ALA A 11 0.69 -8.08 -8.69
C ALA A 11 -0.36 -6.98 -8.53
N VAL A 12 -0.39 -6.00 -9.43
CA VAL A 12 -1.40 -4.94 -9.44
C VAL A 12 -2.79 -5.53 -9.65
N ASN A 13 -2.91 -6.48 -10.59
CA ASN A 13 -4.20 -7.12 -10.84
C ASN A 13 -4.69 -7.92 -9.63
N GLU A 14 -3.78 -8.61 -8.96
CA GLU A 14 -4.13 -9.32 -7.72
C GLU A 14 -4.59 -8.35 -6.62
N LEU A 15 -3.92 -7.22 -6.52
CA LEU A 15 -4.29 -6.18 -5.55
C LEU A 15 -5.68 -5.64 -5.84
N ARG A 16 -5.95 -5.30 -7.10
CA ARG A 16 -7.27 -4.82 -7.52
C ARG A 16 -8.35 -5.85 -7.26
N ASP A 17 -8.11 -7.10 -7.63
CA ASP A 17 -9.06 -8.19 -7.43
C ASP A 17 -9.35 -8.44 -5.96
N SER A 18 -8.33 -8.40 -5.11
CA SER A 18 -8.52 -8.62 -3.68
C SER A 18 -9.33 -7.48 -3.04
N LEU A 19 -9.13 -6.25 -3.50
CA LEU A 19 -9.88 -5.10 -2.99
C LEU A 19 -11.35 -5.17 -3.41
N ILE A 20 -11.61 -5.57 -4.65
CA ILE A 20 -12.98 -5.78 -5.16
C ILE A 20 -13.68 -6.90 -4.36
N GLU A 21 -12.99 -7.98 -4.12
CA GLU A 21 -13.53 -9.09 -3.31
C GLU A 21 -13.85 -8.61 -1.89
N PHE A 22 -12.93 -7.87 -1.28
CA PHE A 22 -13.12 -7.34 0.06
C PHE A 22 -14.33 -6.40 0.12
N GLU A 23 -14.50 -5.55 -0.89
CA GLU A 23 -15.64 -4.64 -0.98
C GLU A 23 -16.96 -5.41 -1.04
N SER A 24 -16.98 -6.52 -1.76
CA SER A 24 -18.19 -7.34 -1.94
C SER A 24 -18.52 -8.22 -0.75
N THR A 25 -17.50 -8.80 -0.11
CA THR A 25 -17.69 -9.88 0.87
C THR A 25 -17.22 -9.53 2.29
N GLY A 26 -16.39 -8.49 2.42
CA GLY A 26 -15.72 -8.16 3.68
C GLY A 26 -14.57 -9.11 4.02
N GLN A 27 -14.18 -9.96 3.08
CA GLN A 27 -13.12 -10.95 3.28
C GLN A 27 -12.17 -10.99 2.09
N ILE A 28 -10.98 -11.53 2.32
CA ILE A 28 -9.98 -11.72 1.29
C ILE A 28 -9.60 -13.19 1.27
N ASN A 29 -9.59 -13.80 0.07
CA ASN A 29 -9.12 -15.16 -0.11
C ASN A 29 -7.70 -15.30 0.47
N GLU A 30 -7.43 -16.35 1.25
CA GLU A 30 -6.16 -16.52 1.96
C GLU A 30 -4.95 -16.57 1.02
N ALA A 31 -5.04 -17.27 -0.09
CA ALA A 31 -3.94 -17.34 -1.05
C ALA A 31 -3.67 -15.98 -1.68
N LEU A 32 -4.74 -15.25 -2.02
CA LEU A 32 -4.64 -13.92 -2.59
C LEU A 32 -4.08 -12.92 -1.57
N LYS A 33 -4.52 -13.02 -0.33
CA LYS A 33 -4.02 -12.18 0.77
C LYS A 33 -2.52 -12.36 0.97
N THR A 34 -2.06 -13.60 0.99
CA THR A 34 -0.65 -13.93 1.13
C THR A 34 0.17 -13.33 -0.03
N SER A 35 -0.31 -13.50 -1.26
CA SER A 35 0.36 -13.00 -2.45
C SER A 35 0.43 -11.47 -2.47
N VAL A 36 -0.67 -10.81 -2.15
CA VAL A 36 -0.75 -9.35 -2.12
C VAL A 36 0.17 -8.79 -1.03
N SER A 37 0.12 -9.35 0.17
CA SER A 37 0.98 -8.90 1.28
C SER A 37 2.45 -9.00 0.90
N HIS A 38 2.84 -10.10 0.29
CA HIS A 38 4.21 -10.32 -0.16
C HIS A 38 4.62 -9.28 -1.23
N SER A 39 3.71 -8.98 -2.15
CA SER A 39 3.95 -7.99 -3.23
C SER A 39 4.19 -6.58 -2.71
N LEU A 40 3.63 -6.22 -1.56
CA LEU A 40 3.76 -4.88 -1.02
C LEU A 40 5.16 -4.56 -0.50
N ARG A 41 6.07 -5.52 -0.50
CA ARG A 41 7.49 -5.27 -0.26
C ARG A 41 8.12 -4.52 -1.45
N ASP A 42 7.52 -4.61 -2.63
CA ASP A 42 7.94 -3.87 -3.81
C ASP A 42 7.46 -2.42 -3.67
N ILE A 43 8.38 -1.47 -3.80
CA ILE A 43 8.08 -0.05 -3.60
C ILE A 43 7.00 0.46 -4.54
N GLN A 44 7.00 0.02 -5.81
CA GLN A 44 5.98 0.46 -6.77
C GLN A 44 4.60 -0.08 -6.43
N LEU A 45 4.49 -1.32 -5.96
CA LEU A 45 3.23 -1.90 -5.52
C LEU A 45 2.71 -1.20 -4.25
N ARG A 46 3.62 -0.92 -3.32
CA ARG A 46 3.31 -0.15 -2.11
C ARG A 46 2.75 1.23 -2.48
N ASP A 47 3.44 1.94 -3.37
CA ASP A 47 3.03 3.28 -3.78
C ASP A 47 1.74 3.25 -4.60
N PHE A 48 1.52 2.19 -5.38
CA PHE A 48 0.26 1.97 -6.08
C PHE A 48 -0.90 1.91 -5.08
N LEU A 49 -0.73 1.16 -4.00
CA LEU A 49 -1.76 1.04 -2.96
C LEU A 49 -2.03 2.39 -2.27
N MET A 50 -1.01 3.21 -2.09
CA MET A 50 -1.18 4.52 -1.46
C MET A 50 -2.11 5.45 -2.26
N GLY A 51 -2.18 5.29 -3.57
CA GLY A 51 -3.01 6.13 -4.44
C GLY A 51 -4.24 5.43 -5.03
N ILE A 52 -4.55 4.21 -4.60
CA ILE A 52 -5.59 3.41 -5.23
C ILE A 52 -7.00 4.01 -5.08
N THR A 53 -7.18 4.95 -4.16
CA THR A 53 -8.46 5.65 -4.02
C THR A 53 -8.86 6.42 -5.28
N THR A 54 -7.89 6.77 -6.14
CA THR A 54 -8.19 7.39 -7.43
C THR A 54 -8.94 6.46 -8.37
N GLU A 55 -8.99 5.16 -8.06
CA GLU A 55 -9.68 4.15 -8.86
C GLU A 55 -11.08 3.84 -8.31
N ASN A 56 -11.75 4.87 -7.79
CA ASN A 56 -13.12 4.80 -7.28
C ASN A 56 -13.28 3.96 -6.00
N HIS A 57 -12.30 4.05 -5.11
CA HIS A 57 -12.38 3.41 -3.80
C HIS A 57 -12.35 4.46 -2.70
N SER A 58 -13.19 4.29 -1.68
CA SER A 58 -13.18 5.21 -0.54
C SER A 58 -11.96 4.99 0.35
N VAL A 59 -11.56 6.03 1.05
CA VAL A 59 -10.45 5.95 2.01
C VAL A 59 -10.77 4.92 3.10
N GLU A 60 -12.02 4.92 3.57
CA GLU A 60 -12.49 4.00 4.62
C GLU A 60 -12.38 2.55 4.19
N LEU A 61 -12.79 2.25 2.96
CA LEU A 61 -12.70 0.89 2.43
C LEU A 61 -11.25 0.43 2.35
N VAL A 62 -10.38 1.27 1.78
CA VAL A 62 -8.98 0.90 1.59
C VAL A 62 -8.29 0.76 2.95
N ALA A 63 -8.57 1.64 3.90
CA ALA A 63 -8.01 1.53 5.25
C ALA A 63 -8.39 0.20 5.90
N SER A 64 -9.66 -0.20 5.81
CA SER A 64 -10.13 -1.48 6.36
C SER A 64 -9.46 -2.67 5.68
N PHE A 65 -9.31 -2.60 4.37
CA PHE A 65 -8.62 -3.63 3.60
C PHE A 65 -7.17 -3.80 4.09
N ILE A 66 -6.45 -2.68 4.25
CA ILE A 66 -5.06 -2.72 4.69
C ILE A 66 -4.96 -3.23 6.14
N GLU A 67 -5.93 -2.89 7.00
CA GLU A 67 -5.98 -3.43 8.35
C GLU A 67 -6.03 -4.96 8.36
N HIS A 68 -6.79 -5.54 7.44
CA HIS A 68 -6.84 -6.99 7.30
C HIS A 68 -5.49 -7.57 6.88
N LEU A 69 -4.79 -6.90 5.97
CA LEU A 69 -3.44 -7.31 5.58
C LEU A 69 -2.47 -7.18 6.76
N ALA A 70 -2.60 -6.12 7.54
CA ALA A 70 -1.71 -5.88 8.68
C ALA A 70 -1.83 -6.94 9.77
N LEU A 71 -3.01 -7.54 9.92
CA LEU A 71 -3.23 -8.57 10.94
C LEU A 71 -2.37 -9.81 10.73
N THR A 72 -2.03 -10.11 9.49
CA THR A 72 -1.26 -11.31 9.14
C THR A 72 0.08 -11.00 8.49
N ALA A 73 0.44 -9.71 8.41
CA ALA A 73 1.73 -9.29 7.87
C ALA A 73 2.86 -9.84 8.73
N LYS A 74 3.94 -10.28 8.09
CA LYS A 74 5.08 -10.88 8.78
C LYS A 74 6.39 -10.45 8.14
N ASP A 75 7.43 -10.40 8.96
CA ASP A 75 8.81 -10.12 8.52
C ASP A 75 8.89 -8.82 7.70
N GLU A 76 9.37 -8.90 6.48
CA GLU A 76 9.56 -7.74 5.60
C GLU A 76 8.27 -7.08 5.11
N GLU A 77 7.12 -7.69 5.36
CA GLU A 77 5.81 -7.14 5.00
C GLU A 77 5.31 -6.11 6.02
N ILE A 78 5.77 -6.21 7.26
CA ILE A 78 5.23 -5.40 8.37
C ILE A 78 5.45 -3.91 8.15
N ALA A 79 6.66 -3.50 7.83
CA ALA A 79 6.98 -2.08 7.66
C ALA A 79 6.22 -1.43 6.51
N PRO A 80 6.23 -1.99 5.28
CA PRO A 80 5.48 -1.36 4.18
C PRO A 80 3.97 -1.34 4.42
N ILE A 81 3.38 -2.43 4.89
CA ILE A 81 1.93 -2.50 5.10
C ILE A 81 1.50 -1.51 6.18
N ASN A 82 2.20 -1.45 7.31
CA ASN A 82 1.84 -0.52 8.37
C ASN A 82 2.12 0.93 8.01
N SER A 83 3.12 1.21 7.19
CA SER A 83 3.37 2.58 6.70
C SER A 83 2.23 3.05 5.80
N VAL A 84 1.76 2.20 4.88
CA VAL A 84 0.62 2.55 4.03
C VAL A 84 -0.65 2.71 4.87
N LEU A 85 -0.85 1.82 5.85
CA LEU A 85 -1.99 1.95 6.77
C LEU A 85 -1.96 3.28 7.49
N ALA A 86 -0.78 3.71 7.97
CA ALA A 86 -0.62 5.00 8.62
C ALA A 86 -1.05 6.15 7.72
N SER A 87 -0.69 6.09 6.42
CA SER A 87 -1.07 7.14 5.47
C SER A 87 -2.60 7.26 5.34
N TYR A 88 -3.29 6.13 5.30
CA TYR A 88 -4.76 6.13 5.20
C TYR A 88 -5.43 6.58 6.49
N ARG A 89 -4.91 6.18 7.64
CA ARG A 89 -5.43 6.64 8.93
C ARG A 89 -5.25 8.14 9.11
N TYR A 90 -4.11 8.67 8.64
CA TYR A 90 -3.88 10.12 8.66
C TYR A 90 -4.92 10.85 7.79
N ARG A 91 -5.21 10.31 6.61
CA ARG A 91 -6.22 10.88 5.70
C ARG A 91 -7.63 10.85 6.30
N LEU A 92 -7.90 9.90 7.19
CA LEU A 92 -9.18 9.82 7.92
C LEU A 92 -9.23 10.76 9.14
N GLY A 93 -8.15 11.46 9.43
CA GLY A 93 -8.08 12.32 10.61
C GLY A 93 -7.76 11.56 11.90
N ASP A 94 -7.47 10.26 11.80
CA ASP A 94 -7.15 9.42 12.95
C ASP A 94 -5.65 9.40 13.19
N THR A 95 -5.15 10.52 13.67
CA THR A 95 -3.72 10.74 13.89
C THR A 95 -3.13 9.77 14.90
N GLU A 96 -3.86 9.49 15.97
CA GLU A 96 -3.39 8.58 17.02
C GLU A 96 -3.09 7.19 16.45
N ASN A 97 -4.04 6.61 15.71
CA ASN A 97 -3.85 5.29 15.12
C ASN A 97 -2.88 5.30 13.95
N ALA A 98 -2.74 6.44 13.27
CA ALA A 98 -1.70 6.60 12.25
C ALA A 98 -0.32 6.45 12.87
N TYR A 99 -0.06 7.11 14.00
CA TYR A 99 1.22 6.96 14.71
C TYR A 99 1.43 5.56 15.27
N LYS A 100 0.38 4.89 15.72
CA LYS A 100 0.49 3.50 16.17
C LYS A 100 0.96 2.58 15.05
N ALA A 101 0.46 2.80 13.84
CA ALA A 101 0.90 2.03 12.68
C ALA A 101 2.36 2.34 12.34
N LEU A 102 2.77 3.61 12.41
CA LEU A 102 4.18 3.96 12.22
C LEU A 102 5.08 3.32 13.26
N ASP A 103 4.60 3.20 14.50
CA ASP A 103 5.37 2.54 15.57
C ASP A 103 5.60 1.06 15.26
N LYS A 104 4.58 0.37 14.75
CA LYS A 104 4.72 -1.02 14.34
C LYS A 104 5.72 -1.17 13.20
N ALA A 105 5.66 -0.26 12.22
CA ALA A 105 6.60 -0.25 11.11
C ALA A 105 8.04 -0.03 11.61
N THR A 106 8.22 0.93 12.52
CA THR A 106 9.54 1.24 13.10
C THR A 106 10.09 0.06 13.88
N GLU A 107 9.24 -0.63 14.63
CA GLU A 107 9.62 -1.82 15.39
C GLU A 107 10.16 -2.92 14.48
N ALA A 108 9.52 -3.11 13.33
CA ALA A 108 9.91 -4.13 12.36
C ALA A 108 11.16 -3.73 11.57
N ASP A 109 11.26 -2.46 11.18
CA ASP A 109 12.38 -1.94 10.39
C ASP A 109 12.60 -0.46 10.72
N PRO A 110 13.51 -0.15 11.65
CA PRO A 110 13.75 1.25 12.09
C PRO A 110 14.26 2.17 10.97
N LYS A 111 14.78 1.62 9.90
CA LYS A 111 15.37 2.39 8.80
C LYS A 111 14.48 2.45 7.56
N TYR A 112 13.25 1.96 7.65
CA TYR A 112 12.34 1.94 6.50
C TYR A 112 12.02 3.38 6.06
N ALA A 113 12.39 3.69 4.82
CA ALA A 113 12.36 5.07 4.32
C ALA A 113 10.97 5.72 4.39
N LEU A 114 9.93 4.99 4.00
CA LEU A 114 8.57 5.54 4.00
C LEU A 114 8.10 5.89 5.41
N THR A 115 8.40 5.05 6.40
CA THR A 115 8.05 5.33 7.79
C THR A 115 8.68 6.64 8.26
N LEU A 116 9.96 6.80 7.97
CA LEU A 116 10.70 8.01 8.37
C LEU A 116 10.14 9.26 7.67
N LEU A 117 9.79 9.12 6.39
CA LEU A 117 9.20 10.22 5.62
C LEU A 117 7.85 10.62 6.21
N LEU A 118 6.99 9.63 6.48
CA LEU A 118 5.64 9.90 7.02
C LEU A 118 5.72 10.56 8.40
N ARG A 119 6.65 10.15 9.25
CA ARG A 119 6.83 10.81 10.54
C ARG A 119 7.15 12.29 10.38
N ARG A 120 7.98 12.64 9.39
CA ARG A 120 8.31 14.04 9.12
C ARG A 120 7.09 14.80 8.58
N VAL A 121 6.35 14.19 7.66
CA VAL A 121 5.17 14.82 7.06
C VAL A 121 4.10 15.08 8.13
N PHE A 122 3.80 14.06 8.93
CA PHE A 122 2.78 14.17 9.98
C PHE A 122 3.23 15.17 11.06
N GLY A 123 4.50 15.10 11.46
CA GLY A 123 5.06 15.99 12.47
C GLY A 123 5.14 17.45 12.05
N SER A 124 5.20 17.72 10.74
CA SER A 124 5.22 19.10 10.23
C SER A 124 3.83 19.73 10.14
N GLY A 125 2.77 18.93 10.43
CA GLY A 125 1.41 19.44 10.43
C GLY A 125 0.82 19.66 9.05
N TRP A 126 1.19 18.87 8.07
CA TRP A 126 0.58 18.98 6.73
C TRP A 126 -0.93 18.83 6.84
N PRO A 127 -1.70 19.74 6.17
CA PRO A 127 -3.14 19.56 6.12
C PRO A 127 -3.49 18.21 5.47
N ILE A 128 -4.52 17.56 6.02
CA ILE A 128 -4.96 16.26 5.52
C ILE A 128 -5.28 16.33 4.02
N GLU A 129 -5.95 17.39 3.59
CA GLU A 129 -6.33 17.61 2.19
C GLU A 129 -5.11 17.71 1.27
N ALA A 130 -4.06 18.38 1.72
CA ALA A 130 -2.83 18.52 0.95
C ALA A 130 -2.10 17.18 0.82
N PHE A 131 -2.06 16.41 1.91
CA PHE A 131 -1.45 15.09 1.90
C PHE A 131 -2.23 14.15 0.96
N ALA A 132 -3.56 14.15 1.05
CA ALA A 132 -4.40 13.33 0.18
C ALA A 132 -4.22 13.70 -1.30
N ALA A 133 -4.19 15.01 -1.60
CA ALA A 133 -3.98 15.48 -2.97
C ALA A 133 -2.64 15.00 -3.53
N MET A 134 -1.59 15.08 -2.72
CA MET A 134 -0.26 14.64 -3.13
C MET A 134 -0.24 13.14 -3.47
N THR A 135 -0.82 12.30 -2.60
CA THR A 135 -0.84 10.85 -2.85
C THR A 135 -1.65 10.52 -4.10
N ASN A 136 -2.75 11.22 -4.34
CA ASN A 136 -3.59 11.01 -5.51
C ASN A 136 -2.89 11.46 -6.80
N GLU A 137 -2.17 12.57 -6.76
CA GLU A 137 -1.44 13.10 -7.92
C GLU A 137 -0.29 12.19 -8.36
N LEU A 138 0.30 11.47 -7.43
CA LEU A 138 1.41 10.57 -7.72
C LEU A 138 0.95 9.27 -8.38
N HIS A 139 -0.31 8.90 -8.21
CA HIS A 139 -0.82 7.61 -8.70
C HIS A 139 -0.63 7.38 -10.21
N PRO A 140 -0.97 8.34 -11.09
CA PRO A 140 -0.73 8.13 -12.52
C PRO A 140 0.74 7.89 -12.87
N LYS A 141 1.66 8.53 -12.14
CA LYS A 141 3.08 8.33 -12.35
C LYS A 141 3.53 6.94 -11.94
N VAL A 142 2.98 6.43 -10.84
CA VAL A 142 3.27 5.06 -10.38
C VAL A 142 2.76 4.05 -11.40
N VAL A 143 1.53 4.23 -11.88
CA VAL A 143 0.95 3.35 -12.90
C VAL A 143 1.81 3.36 -14.17
N ALA A 144 2.21 4.55 -14.62
CA ALA A 144 3.07 4.69 -15.81
C ALA A 144 4.41 3.98 -15.62
N GLY A 145 5.01 4.08 -14.42
CA GLY A 145 6.27 3.42 -14.11
C GLY A 145 6.16 1.90 -14.17
N ILE A 146 5.05 1.35 -13.69
CA ILE A 146 4.80 -0.10 -13.76
C ILE A 146 4.63 -0.55 -15.21
N GLU A 147 3.88 0.20 -16.00
CA GLU A 147 3.67 -0.09 -17.41
C GLU A 147 4.96 0.01 -18.22
N GLU A 148 5.80 1.00 -17.95
CA GLU A 148 7.10 1.15 -18.61
C GLU A 148 8.01 -0.04 -18.33
N SER A 149 8.07 -0.49 -17.07
CA SER A 149 8.87 -1.65 -16.69
C SER A 149 8.41 -2.89 -17.45
N GLN A 150 7.10 -3.03 -17.64
CA GLN A 150 6.52 -4.14 -18.39
C GLN A 150 6.92 -4.08 -19.86
N CYS A 151 6.89 -2.89 -20.44
CA CYS A 151 7.30 -2.70 -21.85
C CYS A 151 8.77 -2.99 -22.06
N GLU A 152 9.64 -2.59 -21.16
CA GLU A 152 11.06 -2.86 -21.21
C GLU A 152 11.35 -4.37 -21.21
N LEU A 153 10.62 -5.11 -20.38
CA LEU A 153 10.74 -6.56 -20.31
C LEU A 153 10.33 -7.24 -21.61
N LEU A 154 9.35 -6.69 -22.32
CA LEU A 154 8.89 -7.23 -23.59
C LEU A 154 9.85 -6.97 -24.75
N ILE A 155 10.63 -5.90 -24.68
CA ILE A 155 11.58 -5.52 -25.72
C ILE A 155 12.89 -6.30 -25.61
N LYS A 156 13.22 -6.75 -24.45
CA LYS A 156 14.42 -7.56 -24.20
C LYS A 156 14.17 -9.04 -24.47
#